data_57ac3b18f09915057451a18f66565a1c
#
_entry.id   57ac3b18f09915057451a18f66565a1c
#
_cell.length_a   1.000
_cell.length_b   1.000
_cell.length_c   1.000
_cell.angle_alpha   90.00
_cell.angle_beta   90.00
_cell.angle_gamma   90.00
#
_symmetry.space_group_name_H-M   'P 1'
#
loop_
_entity.id
_entity.type
_entity.pdbx_description
1 polymer ?
#
loop_
_entity_poly.entity_id
_entity_poly.type
_entity_poly.pdbx_seq_one_letter_code
_entity_poly.pdbx_strand_id
1 'polypeptide(L)'
;MSTRGQWLVSAALVGGAAAVVAIYFAANPPRAEGPATEAHVHGAAAGENGPRPVRLSDDAARRIGITYATAEYGPLESTVRVVGTISYDETRLVKVSPKLEGWVERLYVDFTGAPVREGEPLLAIYSPLLVATQEELILARKLTEQAAAGTHAADNARALLAAARRRLRYWDIPEDEVEQIERSDTARRTLVLRAPASGVVLEKNVVEGMRIAPGMDLYAIADLSRVWVEGEVFEKDLALVRVGQHARVSLEAYPGTTVDAVVTYIHPTLSLQTRTGRIRLELANPDLRFKPGMYATIEFEVPVHREGVHVPRTAVLTTGERSIVFVRSADGTLQPRAVTPGLAAGEHIEIVAGLAPGEVVVASASFLVDAEANLGAALEAMGAADTSAPAAPGAAGHAGH
;
A
#
# COMPACT_ATOMS: atom_id res chain seq x y z
N MET A 1 33.99 7.84 -36.82
CA MET A 1 34.87 6.67 -36.58
C MET A 1 33.98 5.45 -36.66
N SER A 2 34.34 4.51 -37.47
CA SER A 2 33.49 3.63 -38.27
C SER A 2 32.93 2.40 -37.53
N THR A 3 31.69 2.13 -37.81
CA THR A 3 30.83 0.97 -37.41
C THR A 3 31.37 -0.41 -37.85
N ARG A 4 32.56 -0.50 -38.47
CA ARG A 4 33.15 -1.76 -38.92
C ARG A 4 33.93 -2.55 -37.86
N GLY A 5 34.27 -1.93 -36.72
CA GLY A 5 35.02 -2.60 -35.63
C GLY A 5 34.16 -3.47 -34.70
N GLN A 6 32.86 -3.22 -34.58
CA GLN A 6 32.01 -3.96 -33.64
C GLN A 6 31.57 -5.33 -34.18
N TRP A 7 31.50 -5.53 -35.49
CA TRP A 7 31.09 -6.81 -36.09
C TRP A 7 32.15 -7.90 -36.03
N LEU A 8 33.45 -7.53 -36.00
CA LEU A 8 34.54 -8.50 -35.93
C LEU A 8 34.76 -9.09 -34.54
N VAL A 9 34.41 -8.36 -33.47
CA VAL A 9 34.51 -8.86 -32.08
C VAL A 9 33.42 -9.84 -31.76
N SER A 10 32.19 -9.63 -32.27
CA SER A 10 31.05 -10.54 -32.06
C SER A 10 31.19 -11.86 -32.80
N ALA A 11 31.83 -11.89 -33.98
CA ALA A 11 32.07 -13.10 -34.74
C ALA A 11 33.15 -14.00 -34.09
N ALA A 12 34.13 -13.41 -33.42
CA ALA A 12 35.20 -14.17 -32.72
C ALA A 12 34.69 -14.86 -31.44
N LEU A 13 33.69 -14.27 -30.72
CA LEU A 13 33.15 -14.87 -29.51
C LEU A 13 32.21 -16.04 -29.79
N VAL A 14 31.46 -16.03 -30.87
CA VAL A 14 30.58 -17.15 -31.27
C VAL A 14 31.37 -18.33 -31.81
N GLY A 15 32.45 -18.07 -32.55
CA GLY A 15 33.36 -19.14 -33.03
C GLY A 15 34.10 -19.86 -31.91
N GLY A 16 34.51 -19.14 -30.86
CA GLY A 16 35.20 -19.72 -29.71
C GLY A 16 34.33 -20.67 -28.88
N ALA A 17 33.07 -20.35 -28.67
CA ALA A 17 32.14 -21.19 -27.92
C ALA A 17 31.80 -22.52 -28.63
N ALA A 18 31.65 -22.51 -29.96
CA ALA A 18 31.41 -23.71 -30.76
C ALA A 18 32.62 -24.67 -30.76
N ALA A 19 33.85 -24.14 -30.76
CA ALA A 19 35.09 -24.96 -30.70
C ALA A 19 35.27 -25.65 -29.34
N VAL A 20 34.91 -25.00 -28.22
CA VAL A 20 34.99 -25.56 -26.86
C VAL A 20 33.99 -26.71 -26.68
N VAL A 21 32.77 -26.57 -27.19
CA VAL A 21 31.74 -27.64 -27.16
C VAL A 21 32.14 -28.83 -27.99
N ALA A 22 32.72 -28.64 -29.18
CA ALA A 22 33.21 -29.73 -30.02
C ALA A 22 34.38 -30.51 -29.40
N ILE A 23 35.29 -29.81 -28.71
CA ILE A 23 36.43 -30.44 -28.00
C ILE A 23 35.92 -31.22 -26.77
N TYR A 24 34.87 -30.73 -26.05
CA TYR A 24 34.31 -31.42 -24.92
C TYR A 24 33.66 -32.77 -25.31
N PHE A 25 32.91 -32.81 -26.44
CA PHE A 25 32.32 -34.04 -26.95
C PHE A 25 33.34 -35.00 -27.60
N ALA A 26 34.42 -34.52 -28.14
CA ALA A 26 35.51 -35.36 -28.67
C ALA A 26 36.34 -36.02 -27.53
N ALA A 27 36.46 -35.36 -26.37
CA ALA A 27 37.19 -35.89 -25.22
C ALA A 27 36.36 -36.86 -24.35
N ASN A 28 35.04 -36.86 -24.48
CA ASN A 28 34.10 -37.74 -23.74
C ASN A 28 33.15 -38.47 -24.71
N PRO A 29 33.61 -39.49 -25.43
CA PRO A 29 32.68 -40.26 -26.27
C PRO A 29 31.70 -41.05 -25.39
N PRO A 30 30.41 -41.17 -25.78
CA PRO A 30 29.44 -41.96 -25.05
C PRO A 30 29.90 -43.43 -25.00
N ARG A 31 29.98 -43.97 -23.80
CA ARG A 31 30.31 -45.39 -23.58
C ARG A 31 29.21 -46.24 -24.18
N ALA A 32 29.62 -47.16 -25.09
CA ALA A 32 28.74 -48.19 -25.60
C ALA A 32 28.39 -49.19 -24.47
N GLU A 33 27.07 -49.44 -24.34
CA GLU A 33 26.52 -50.41 -23.39
C GLU A 33 26.99 -51.83 -23.78
N GLY A 34 27.58 -52.52 -22.82
CA GLY A 34 27.88 -53.95 -22.92
C GLY A 34 26.64 -54.82 -22.73
N PRO A 35 26.74 -56.12 -23.03
CA PRO A 35 25.58 -57.01 -23.21
C PRO A 35 24.83 -57.25 -21.91
N ALA A 36 23.49 -57.31 -22.06
CA ALA A 36 22.49 -57.53 -21.03
C ALA A 36 22.76 -58.82 -20.20
N THR A 37 22.86 -58.62 -18.90
CA THR A 37 22.73 -59.68 -17.93
C THR A 37 21.25 -59.88 -17.64
N GLU A 38 20.76 -61.08 -17.77
CA GLU A 38 19.39 -61.51 -17.50
C GLU A 38 18.97 -61.08 -16.09
N ALA A 39 18.09 -60.06 -16.00
CA ALA A 39 17.43 -59.68 -14.75
C ALA A 39 16.20 -60.54 -14.56
N HIS A 40 16.19 -61.25 -13.46
CA HIS A 40 15.01 -61.98 -12.96
C HIS A 40 13.81 -61.03 -12.90
N VAL A 41 12.77 -61.40 -13.66
CA VAL A 41 11.45 -60.75 -13.64
C VAL A 41 10.78 -61.14 -12.31
N HIS A 42 10.96 -60.30 -11.27
CA HIS A 42 9.98 -60.20 -10.22
C HIS A 42 8.82 -59.37 -10.77
N GLY A 43 7.73 -60.02 -11.05
CA GLY A 43 6.46 -59.39 -11.39
C GLY A 43 6.02 -58.46 -10.26
N ALA A 44 6.45 -57.19 -10.31
CA ALA A 44 5.81 -56.12 -9.57
C ALA A 44 4.53 -55.82 -10.34
N ALA A 45 3.40 -56.33 -9.86
CA ALA A 45 2.11 -55.81 -10.21
C ALA A 45 2.17 -54.30 -10.01
N ALA A 46 1.91 -53.51 -11.06
CA ALA A 46 1.71 -52.07 -10.99
C ALA A 46 0.51 -51.84 -10.07
N GLY A 47 0.80 -51.68 -8.78
CA GLY A 47 -0.18 -51.27 -7.79
C GLY A 47 -0.60 -49.86 -8.14
N GLU A 48 -1.88 -49.70 -8.43
CA GLU A 48 -2.54 -48.41 -8.43
C GLU A 48 -2.36 -47.77 -7.04
N ASN A 49 -1.26 -47.06 -6.81
CA ASN A 49 -1.02 -46.23 -5.61
C ASN A 49 -1.80 -44.92 -5.72
N GLY A 50 -3.10 -45.03 -5.92
CA GLY A 50 -4.02 -43.93 -5.65
C GLY A 50 -4.33 -43.91 -4.15
N PRO A 51 -4.55 -42.73 -3.57
CA PRO A 51 -4.94 -42.61 -2.16
C PRO A 51 -6.20 -43.42 -1.91
N ARG A 52 -6.18 -44.31 -0.88
CA ARG A 52 -7.28 -45.25 -0.56
C ARG A 52 -8.33 -44.57 0.33
N PRO A 53 -9.62 -44.97 0.24
CA PRO A 53 -10.67 -44.50 1.13
C PRO A 53 -10.35 -44.87 2.58
N VAL A 54 -10.47 -43.90 3.50
CA VAL A 54 -10.22 -44.09 4.94
C VAL A 54 -11.54 -43.95 5.69
N ARG A 55 -11.91 -44.96 6.48
CA ARG A 55 -13.05 -44.83 7.40
C ARG A 55 -12.58 -44.24 8.72
N LEU A 56 -13.13 -43.09 9.10
CA LEU A 56 -12.82 -42.43 10.34
C LEU A 56 -14.10 -42.18 11.13
N SER A 57 -14.13 -42.66 12.37
CA SER A 57 -15.25 -42.35 13.26
C SER A 57 -15.19 -40.86 13.69
N ASP A 58 -16.35 -40.24 13.95
CA ASP A 58 -16.42 -38.86 14.38
C ASP A 58 -15.61 -38.54 15.65
N ASP A 59 -15.50 -39.53 16.55
CA ASP A 59 -14.69 -39.41 17.77
C ASP A 59 -13.18 -39.47 17.47
N ALA A 60 -12.77 -40.26 16.51
CA ALA A 60 -11.38 -40.30 16.05
C ALA A 60 -11.02 -39.00 15.32
N ALA A 61 -11.88 -38.51 14.43
CA ALA A 61 -11.69 -37.27 13.72
C ALA A 61 -11.52 -36.04 14.68
N ARG A 62 -12.36 -35.98 15.70
CA ARG A 62 -12.25 -34.93 16.75
C ARG A 62 -10.96 -35.02 17.55
N ARG A 63 -10.50 -36.21 17.90
CA ARG A 63 -9.25 -36.41 18.67
C ARG A 63 -8.01 -35.98 17.90
N ILE A 64 -8.01 -36.14 16.60
CA ILE A 64 -6.88 -35.74 15.72
C ILE A 64 -7.06 -34.34 15.12
N GLY A 65 -8.10 -33.59 15.55
CA GLY A 65 -8.29 -32.17 15.15
C GLY A 65 -8.75 -32.00 13.70
N ILE A 66 -9.38 -33.00 13.07
CA ILE A 66 -9.96 -32.86 11.75
C ILE A 66 -11.20 -31.97 11.83
N THR A 67 -11.20 -30.91 11.03
CA THR A 67 -12.36 -30.03 10.80
C THR A 67 -12.94 -30.30 9.41
N TYR A 68 -14.24 -30.09 9.27
CA TYR A 68 -14.95 -30.24 8.01
C TYR A 68 -15.47 -28.90 7.54
N ALA A 69 -15.53 -28.69 6.24
CA ALA A 69 -16.17 -27.57 5.60
C ALA A 69 -17.09 -28.04 4.48
N THR A 70 -18.15 -27.34 4.22
CA THR A 70 -19.04 -27.60 3.10
C THR A 70 -18.53 -26.84 1.87
N ALA A 71 -18.53 -27.47 0.71
CA ALA A 71 -18.25 -26.83 -0.55
C ALA A 71 -19.42 -25.88 -0.88
N GLU A 72 -19.17 -24.59 -0.85
CA GLU A 72 -20.16 -23.55 -1.09
C GLU A 72 -20.13 -23.11 -2.55
N TYR A 73 -21.31 -22.80 -3.10
CA TYR A 73 -21.43 -22.19 -4.41
C TYR A 73 -21.80 -20.72 -4.26
N GLY A 74 -20.97 -19.84 -4.78
CA GLY A 74 -21.22 -18.40 -4.67
C GLY A 74 -20.10 -17.57 -5.27
N PRO A 75 -20.21 -16.26 -5.14
CA PRO A 75 -19.14 -15.34 -5.53
C PRO A 75 -17.94 -15.55 -4.58
N LEU A 76 -16.77 -15.68 -5.15
CA LEU A 76 -15.54 -15.70 -4.37
C LEU A 76 -15.10 -14.27 -4.09
N GLU A 77 -15.07 -13.88 -2.82
CA GLU A 77 -14.64 -12.56 -2.39
C GLU A 77 -13.16 -12.57 -2.03
N SER A 78 -12.41 -11.66 -2.61
CA SER A 78 -11.00 -11.43 -2.25
C SER A 78 -10.89 -10.12 -1.50
N THR A 79 -10.20 -10.14 -0.38
CA THR A 79 -9.83 -8.92 0.34
C THR A 79 -8.39 -8.56 -0.01
N VAL A 80 -8.20 -7.44 -0.66
CA VAL A 80 -6.89 -6.86 -0.88
C VAL A 80 -6.59 -5.93 0.31
N ARG A 81 -5.56 -6.28 1.08
CA ARG A 81 -5.11 -5.48 2.21
C ARG A 81 -3.85 -4.72 1.85
N VAL A 82 -3.87 -3.41 2.07
CA VAL A 82 -2.82 -2.47 1.68
C VAL A 82 -2.42 -1.64 2.89
N VAL A 83 -1.13 -1.48 3.10
CA VAL A 83 -0.61 -0.54 4.10
C VAL A 83 -0.49 0.83 3.46
N GLY A 84 -0.91 1.85 4.19
CA GLY A 84 -0.84 3.24 3.77
C GLY A 84 -0.46 4.18 4.90
N THR A 85 -0.25 5.43 4.56
CA THR A 85 0.01 6.52 5.50
C THR A 85 -0.96 7.68 5.26
N ILE A 86 -1.33 8.36 6.33
CA ILE A 86 -2.10 9.60 6.22
C ILE A 86 -1.15 10.71 5.77
N SER A 87 -1.57 11.46 4.77
CA SER A 87 -0.94 12.70 4.31
C SER A 87 -1.95 13.85 4.33
N TYR A 88 -1.46 15.07 4.28
CA TYR A 88 -2.34 16.23 4.08
C TYR A 88 -2.80 16.31 2.62
N ASP A 89 -3.92 16.96 2.39
CA ASP A 89 -4.39 17.28 1.04
C ASP A 89 -3.50 18.39 0.44
N GLU A 90 -2.65 18.02 -0.52
CA GLU A 90 -1.73 18.95 -1.18
C GLU A 90 -2.44 20.12 -1.87
N THR A 91 -3.70 19.93 -2.28
CA THR A 91 -4.50 21.00 -2.90
C THR A 91 -4.95 22.07 -1.91
N ARG A 92 -4.86 21.76 -0.62
CA ARG A 92 -5.20 22.64 0.51
C ARG A 92 -3.98 23.08 1.31
N LEU A 93 -2.79 22.88 0.76
CA LEU A 93 -1.55 23.37 1.30
C LEU A 93 -1.29 24.79 0.75
N VAL A 94 -1.10 25.74 1.62
CA VAL A 94 -0.75 27.10 1.26
C VAL A 94 0.60 27.47 1.89
N LYS A 95 1.53 27.93 1.06
CA LYS A 95 2.81 28.44 1.50
C LYS A 95 2.74 29.96 1.66
N VAL A 96 3.33 30.45 2.73
CA VAL A 96 3.41 31.87 3.01
C VAL A 96 4.82 32.33 2.72
N SER A 97 4.98 33.12 1.65
CA SER A 97 6.26 33.65 1.18
C SER A 97 6.17 35.16 1.04
N PRO A 98 7.12 35.95 1.56
CA PRO A 98 7.12 37.40 1.40
C PRO A 98 7.48 37.79 -0.03
N LYS A 99 6.90 38.88 -0.52
CA LYS A 99 7.24 39.48 -1.82
C LYS A 99 8.27 40.61 -1.71
N LEU A 100 8.68 40.92 -0.49
CA LEU A 100 9.65 41.98 -0.18
C LEU A 100 10.75 41.47 0.75
N GLU A 101 11.90 42.09 0.73
CA GLU A 101 12.97 41.85 1.69
C GLU A 101 12.79 42.62 2.97
N GLY A 102 13.32 42.06 4.07
CA GLY A 102 13.25 42.72 5.36
C GLY A 102 13.78 41.87 6.50
N TRP A 103 13.44 42.26 7.71
CA TRP A 103 13.76 41.53 8.95
C TRP A 103 12.49 41.26 9.72
N VAL A 104 12.42 40.09 10.30
CA VAL A 104 11.31 39.69 11.17
C VAL A 104 11.50 40.38 12.52
N GLU A 105 10.60 41.29 12.89
CA GLU A 105 10.63 41.96 14.17
C GLU A 105 9.87 41.23 15.26
N ARG A 106 8.80 40.50 14.89
CA ARG A 106 7.95 39.78 15.83
C ARG A 106 7.28 38.60 15.16
N LEU A 107 7.20 37.50 15.89
CA LEU A 107 6.36 36.33 15.56
C LEU A 107 5.10 36.34 16.42
N TYR A 108 3.93 36.18 15.80
CA TYR A 108 2.66 35.95 16.48
C TYR A 108 2.34 34.48 16.56
N VAL A 109 2.80 33.72 15.53
CA VAL A 109 2.72 32.27 15.47
C VAL A 109 4.15 31.73 15.45
N ASP A 110 4.59 31.18 16.56
CA ASP A 110 6.00 30.85 16.85
C ASP A 110 6.30 29.35 16.92
N PHE A 111 5.31 28.47 16.71
CA PHE A 111 5.48 27.02 16.73
C PHE A 111 4.72 26.28 15.63
N THR A 112 5.22 25.10 15.25
CA THR A 112 4.55 24.16 14.35
C THR A 112 3.40 23.44 15.05
N GLY A 113 2.31 23.16 14.34
CA GLY A 113 1.09 22.60 14.93
C GLY A 113 0.11 23.65 15.45
N ALA A 114 0.46 24.95 15.38
CA ALA A 114 -0.47 26.01 15.76
C ALA A 114 -1.67 26.07 14.80
N PRO A 115 -2.90 26.12 15.30
CA PRO A 115 -4.06 26.42 14.47
C PRO A 115 -4.08 27.92 14.15
N VAL A 116 -4.38 28.27 12.90
CA VAL A 116 -4.51 29.64 12.44
C VAL A 116 -5.78 29.83 11.62
N ARG A 117 -6.32 31.04 11.66
CA ARG A 117 -7.48 31.44 10.85
C ARG A 117 -7.03 32.36 9.72
N GLU A 118 -7.76 32.34 8.62
CA GLU A 118 -7.56 33.30 7.54
C GLU A 118 -7.60 34.74 8.08
N GLY A 119 -6.61 35.56 7.66
CA GLY A 119 -6.43 36.94 8.13
C GLY A 119 -5.75 37.07 9.51
N GLU A 120 -5.47 35.98 10.22
CA GLU A 120 -4.77 36.03 11.50
C GLU A 120 -3.29 36.47 11.32
N PRO A 121 -2.75 37.35 12.19
CA PRO A 121 -1.37 37.78 12.09
C PRO A 121 -0.40 36.62 12.34
N LEU A 122 0.56 36.43 11.42
CA LEU A 122 1.62 35.42 11.54
C LEU A 122 2.91 36.02 12.06
N LEU A 123 3.35 37.14 11.47
CA LEU A 123 4.57 37.82 11.86
C LEU A 123 4.54 39.29 11.43
N ALA A 124 5.41 40.10 12.02
CA ALA A 124 5.67 41.51 11.63
C ALA A 124 7.04 41.62 10.98
N ILE A 125 7.09 42.26 9.83
CA ILE A 125 8.31 42.51 9.02
C ILE A 125 8.67 43.97 9.04
N TYR A 126 9.92 44.29 9.32
CA TYR A 126 10.53 45.58 9.03
C TYR A 126 11.21 45.54 7.66
N SER A 127 10.87 46.46 6.79
CA SER A 127 11.50 46.59 5.48
C SER A 127 11.79 48.09 5.18
N PRO A 128 13.05 48.45 5.01
CA PRO A 128 13.41 49.86 4.61
C PRO A 128 12.75 50.25 3.29
N LEU A 129 12.65 49.29 2.35
CA LEU A 129 12.01 49.55 1.05
C LEU A 129 10.50 49.82 1.20
N LEU A 130 9.84 49.13 2.11
CA LEU A 130 8.42 49.36 2.41
C LEU A 130 8.23 50.75 3.04
N VAL A 131 9.06 51.11 4.00
CA VAL A 131 8.99 52.48 4.65
C VAL A 131 9.18 53.54 3.60
N ALA A 132 10.23 53.47 2.76
CA ALA A 132 10.48 54.46 1.70
C ALA A 132 9.30 54.58 0.71
N THR A 133 8.69 53.42 0.32
CA THR A 133 7.52 53.47 -0.58
C THR A 133 6.26 54.06 0.06
N GLN A 134 6.08 53.88 1.37
CA GLN A 134 5.00 54.52 2.11
C GLN A 134 5.22 56.02 2.20
N GLU A 135 6.47 56.47 2.45
CA GLU A 135 6.82 57.90 2.44
C GLU A 135 6.60 58.54 1.07
N GLU A 136 6.97 57.84 -0.03
CA GLU A 136 6.66 58.24 -1.40
C GLU A 136 5.15 58.41 -1.62
N LEU A 137 4.34 57.47 -1.15
CA LEU A 137 2.88 57.49 -1.27
C LEU A 137 2.28 58.70 -0.56
N ILE A 138 2.68 58.92 0.70
CA ILE A 138 2.21 60.04 1.52
C ILE A 138 2.62 61.40 0.89
N LEU A 139 3.86 61.48 0.41
CA LEU A 139 4.35 62.69 -0.27
C LEU A 139 3.57 62.98 -1.57
N ALA A 140 3.35 61.93 -2.40
CA ALA A 140 2.61 62.05 -3.65
C ALA A 140 1.16 62.48 -3.41
N ARG A 141 0.51 62.02 -2.35
CA ARG A 141 -0.81 62.48 -1.93
C ARG A 141 -0.80 63.98 -1.59
N LYS A 142 0.14 64.40 -0.71
CA LYS A 142 0.28 65.81 -0.31
C LYS A 142 0.52 66.72 -1.51
N LEU A 143 1.38 66.30 -2.45
CA LEU A 143 1.63 67.06 -3.69
C LEU A 143 0.38 67.13 -4.57
N THR A 144 -0.42 66.06 -4.64
CA THR A 144 -1.69 66.05 -5.40
C THR A 144 -2.72 67.01 -4.81
N GLU A 145 -2.79 67.12 -3.49
CA GLU A 145 -3.70 68.01 -2.77
C GLU A 145 -3.28 69.52 -2.92
N GLN A 146 -1.98 69.77 -3.02
CA GLN A 146 -1.45 71.19 -3.12
C GLN A 146 -1.38 71.68 -4.56
N ALA A 147 -1.34 70.79 -5.55
CA ALA A 147 -1.17 71.20 -6.95
C ALA A 147 -2.49 71.76 -7.52
N ALA A 148 -2.39 72.85 -8.25
CA ALA A 148 -3.54 73.49 -8.93
C ALA A 148 -4.05 72.53 -10.04
N ALA A 149 -5.37 72.34 -10.09
CA ALA A 149 -5.99 71.45 -11.07
C ALA A 149 -5.70 71.85 -12.51
N GLY A 150 -5.37 70.90 -13.39
CA GLY A 150 -5.06 71.14 -14.81
C GLY A 150 -3.61 71.49 -15.06
N THR A 151 -2.72 71.51 -14.08
CA THR A 151 -1.29 71.73 -14.27
C THR A 151 -0.51 70.44 -14.48
N HIS A 152 0.61 70.51 -15.22
CA HIS A 152 1.54 69.38 -15.35
C HIS A 152 2.06 68.86 -14.00
N ALA A 153 2.15 69.72 -13.00
CA ALA A 153 2.54 69.34 -11.65
C ALA A 153 1.50 68.43 -11.00
N ALA A 154 0.20 68.74 -11.18
CA ALA A 154 -0.88 67.90 -10.70
C ALA A 154 -0.93 66.53 -11.41
N ASP A 155 -0.65 66.46 -12.73
CA ASP A 155 -0.60 65.22 -13.48
C ASP A 155 0.57 64.35 -13.04
N ASN A 156 1.75 64.93 -12.84
CA ASN A 156 2.92 64.22 -12.32
C ASN A 156 2.70 63.70 -10.91
N ALA A 157 2.09 64.46 -10.02
CA ALA A 157 1.79 64.05 -8.66
C ALA A 157 0.81 62.84 -8.64
N ARG A 158 -0.26 62.91 -9.48
CA ARG A 158 -1.19 61.78 -9.63
C ARG A 158 -0.53 60.52 -10.19
N ALA A 159 0.37 60.68 -11.17
CA ALA A 159 1.12 59.57 -11.73
C ALA A 159 2.03 58.91 -10.68
N LEU A 160 2.71 59.71 -9.85
CA LEU A 160 3.55 59.21 -8.75
C LEU A 160 2.71 58.46 -7.69
N LEU A 161 1.58 59.05 -7.28
CA LEU A 161 0.64 58.42 -6.36
C LEU A 161 0.17 57.06 -6.87
N ALA A 162 -0.24 57.01 -8.14
CA ALA A 162 -0.68 55.77 -8.76
C ALA A 162 0.46 54.72 -8.87
N ALA A 163 1.69 55.15 -9.08
CA ALA A 163 2.85 54.24 -9.13
C ALA A 163 3.18 53.65 -7.75
N ALA A 164 3.18 54.47 -6.69
CA ALA A 164 3.41 54.03 -5.32
C ALA A 164 2.32 53.02 -4.87
N ARG A 165 1.03 53.33 -5.13
CA ARG A 165 -0.09 52.38 -4.86
C ARG A 165 0.10 51.06 -5.59
N ARG A 166 0.46 51.04 -6.88
CA ARG A 166 0.73 49.81 -7.62
C ARG A 166 1.87 49.02 -7.02
N ARG A 167 2.94 49.64 -6.56
CA ARG A 167 4.09 48.97 -5.94
C ARG A 167 3.68 48.26 -4.66
N LEU A 168 2.90 48.91 -3.77
CA LEU A 168 2.38 48.28 -2.55
C LEU A 168 1.47 47.08 -2.86
N ARG A 169 0.61 47.18 -3.86
CA ARG A 169 -0.25 46.05 -4.30
C ARG A 169 0.57 44.89 -4.85
N TYR A 170 1.69 45.13 -5.54
CA TYR A 170 2.58 44.06 -6.00
C TYR A 170 3.22 43.27 -4.83
N TRP A 171 3.24 43.84 -3.64
CA TRP A 171 3.69 43.18 -2.42
C TRP A 171 2.56 42.55 -1.61
N ASP A 172 1.37 42.39 -2.23
CA ASP A 172 0.14 41.86 -1.63
C ASP A 172 -0.35 42.65 -0.40
N ILE A 173 -0.07 43.93 -0.32
CA ILE A 173 -0.65 44.76 0.71
C ILE A 173 -2.11 45.04 0.35
N PRO A 174 -3.09 44.67 1.22
CA PRO A 174 -4.50 44.88 0.98
C PRO A 174 -4.87 46.34 0.70
N GLU A 175 -5.86 46.58 -0.16
CA GLU A 175 -6.22 47.97 -0.57
C GLU A 175 -6.66 48.83 0.60
N ASP A 176 -7.37 48.27 1.58
CA ASP A 176 -7.78 48.94 2.80
C ASP A 176 -6.56 49.40 3.64
N GLU A 177 -5.49 48.59 3.66
CA GLU A 177 -4.26 48.93 4.34
C GLU A 177 -3.47 50.02 3.55
N VAL A 178 -3.45 49.92 2.22
CA VAL A 178 -2.87 51.00 1.35
C VAL A 178 -3.62 52.32 1.57
N GLU A 179 -4.96 52.33 1.63
CA GLU A 179 -5.75 53.50 1.92
C GLU A 179 -5.50 54.05 3.33
N GLN A 180 -5.30 53.18 4.33
CA GLN A 180 -4.94 53.64 5.68
C GLN A 180 -3.56 54.31 5.72
N ILE A 181 -2.57 53.74 5.01
CA ILE A 181 -1.24 54.34 4.88
C ILE A 181 -1.33 55.68 4.20
N GLU A 182 -2.10 55.79 3.12
CA GLU A 182 -2.27 57.02 2.36
C GLU A 182 -2.94 58.12 3.19
N ARG A 183 -3.93 57.79 4.03
CA ARG A 183 -4.57 58.76 4.93
C ARG A 183 -3.70 59.15 6.12
N SER A 184 -2.66 58.33 6.42
CA SER A 184 -1.72 58.60 7.50
C SER A 184 -0.71 59.69 7.09
N ASP A 185 -0.23 60.45 8.05
CA ASP A 185 0.87 61.40 7.83
C ASP A 185 2.26 60.81 8.08
N THR A 186 2.30 59.57 8.59
CA THR A 186 3.52 58.87 8.95
C THR A 186 3.54 57.46 8.38
N ALA A 187 4.69 57.03 7.87
CA ALA A 187 4.90 55.67 7.43
C ALA A 187 4.91 54.69 8.62
N ARG A 188 4.32 53.50 8.44
CA ARG A 188 4.40 52.43 9.42
C ARG A 188 5.74 51.72 9.27
N ARG A 189 6.39 51.47 10.39
CA ARG A 189 7.70 50.81 10.39
C ARG A 189 7.58 49.33 9.99
N THR A 190 6.51 48.65 10.43
CA THR A 190 6.31 47.21 10.22
C THR A 190 5.08 46.93 9.39
N LEU A 191 5.15 45.87 8.59
CA LEU A 191 4.04 45.20 7.90
C LEU A 191 3.72 43.91 8.62
N VAL A 192 2.44 43.67 8.86
CA VAL A 192 1.97 42.40 9.43
C VAL A 192 1.60 41.44 8.30
N LEU A 193 2.34 40.36 8.17
CA LEU A 193 2.01 39.26 7.27
C LEU A 193 0.95 38.40 7.92
N ARG A 194 -0.15 38.15 7.19
CA ARG A 194 -1.33 37.44 7.68
C ARG A 194 -1.45 36.08 7.03
N ALA A 195 -2.16 35.17 7.70
CA ALA A 195 -2.48 33.85 7.16
C ALA A 195 -3.44 34.00 5.96
N PRO A 196 -3.09 33.44 4.78
CA PRO A 196 -3.93 33.50 3.59
C PRO A 196 -5.08 32.49 3.61
N ALA A 197 -5.05 31.52 4.53
CA ALA A 197 -6.07 30.49 4.71
C ALA A 197 -6.11 30.02 6.18
N SER A 198 -7.25 29.46 6.57
CA SER A 198 -7.38 28.77 7.86
C SER A 198 -6.81 27.37 7.78
N GLY A 199 -6.13 26.92 8.85
CA GLY A 199 -5.53 25.58 8.88
C GLY A 199 -4.60 25.39 10.06
N VAL A 200 -3.70 24.44 9.92
CA VAL A 200 -2.64 24.13 10.90
C VAL A 200 -1.28 24.40 10.27
N VAL A 201 -0.40 25.04 11.00
CA VAL A 201 0.98 25.29 10.56
C VAL A 201 1.76 23.98 10.57
N LEU A 202 2.07 23.45 9.39
CA LEU A 202 2.86 22.22 9.23
C LEU A 202 4.36 22.50 9.33
N GLU A 203 4.80 23.62 8.76
CA GLU A 203 6.21 24.03 8.75
C GLU A 203 6.32 25.50 9.13
N LYS A 204 7.34 25.82 9.92
CA LYS A 204 7.74 27.18 10.28
C LYS A 204 9.26 27.31 10.10
N ASN A 205 9.66 28.05 9.06
CA ASN A 205 11.07 28.24 8.67
C ASN A 205 11.57 29.65 8.96
N VAL A 206 11.04 30.28 9.99
CA VAL A 206 11.32 31.68 10.33
C VAL A 206 11.50 31.85 11.84
N VAL A 207 12.42 32.75 12.23
CA VAL A 207 12.66 33.14 13.62
C VAL A 207 12.73 34.66 13.75
N GLU A 208 12.50 35.22 14.95
CA GLU A 208 12.66 36.65 15.21
C GLU A 208 14.09 37.09 14.93
N GLY A 209 14.25 38.28 14.35
CA GLY A 209 15.54 38.81 13.92
C GLY A 209 16.07 38.27 12.60
N MET A 210 15.42 37.24 12.02
CA MET A 210 15.86 36.66 10.75
C MET A 210 15.67 37.66 9.61
N ARG A 211 16.67 37.75 8.72
CA ARG A 211 16.53 38.44 7.44
C ARG A 211 15.77 37.52 6.47
N ILE A 212 14.76 38.06 5.83
CA ILE A 212 13.94 37.38 4.82
C ILE A 212 14.11 38.00 3.46
N ALA A 213 13.96 37.19 2.42
CA ALA A 213 14.03 37.62 1.03
C ALA A 213 12.76 37.15 0.28
N PRO A 214 12.40 37.81 -0.85
CA PRO A 214 11.27 37.40 -1.67
C PRO A 214 11.36 35.94 -2.09
N GLY A 215 10.25 35.22 -1.97
CA GLY A 215 10.13 33.82 -2.35
C GLY A 215 10.63 32.81 -1.30
N MET A 216 11.08 33.24 -0.13
CA MET A 216 11.37 32.31 0.99
C MET A 216 10.08 31.74 1.56
N ASP A 217 10.00 30.41 1.70
CA ASP A 217 8.88 29.74 2.37
C ASP A 217 9.00 29.92 3.89
N LEU A 218 8.22 30.81 4.46
CA LEU A 218 8.24 31.12 5.90
C LEU A 218 7.34 30.18 6.70
N TYR A 219 6.14 29.90 6.18
CA TYR A 219 5.18 28.97 6.76
C TYR A 219 4.57 28.11 5.67
N ALA A 220 4.23 26.87 6.04
CA ALA A 220 3.34 25.99 5.29
C ALA A 220 2.09 25.74 6.15
N ILE A 221 0.93 26.11 5.66
CA ILE A 221 -0.36 25.99 6.36
C ILE A 221 -1.24 25.04 5.56
N ALA A 222 -1.78 24.01 6.21
CA ALA A 222 -2.69 23.06 5.57
C ALA A 222 -4.03 22.98 6.31
N ASP A 223 -5.10 22.89 5.56
CA ASP A 223 -6.41 22.53 6.09
C ASP A 223 -6.47 21.01 6.26
N LEU A 224 -6.46 20.56 7.51
CA LEU A 224 -6.51 19.14 7.89
C LEU A 224 -7.93 18.63 8.13
N SER A 225 -8.98 19.40 7.83
CA SER A 225 -10.39 18.94 7.93
C SER A 225 -10.69 17.77 6.99
N ARG A 226 -9.85 17.58 6.00
CA ARG A 226 -9.81 16.48 5.06
C ARG A 226 -8.37 16.07 4.87
N VAL A 227 -8.12 14.76 4.90
CA VAL A 227 -6.78 14.20 4.73
C VAL A 227 -6.80 13.14 3.65
N TRP A 228 -5.65 12.85 3.10
CA TRP A 228 -5.46 11.73 2.19
C TRP A 228 -4.90 10.53 2.92
N VAL A 229 -5.26 9.35 2.44
CA VAL A 229 -4.60 8.10 2.79
C VAL A 229 -3.91 7.61 1.54
N GLU A 230 -2.60 7.58 1.56
CA GLU A 230 -1.80 7.06 0.46
C GLU A 230 -1.40 5.62 0.76
N GLY A 231 -1.88 4.69 -0.07
CA GLY A 231 -1.60 3.26 0.05
C GLY A 231 -0.71 2.76 -1.07
N GLU A 232 0.10 1.74 -0.79
CA GLU A 232 0.97 1.09 -1.77
C GLU A 232 0.43 -0.30 -2.13
N VAL A 233 -0.15 -0.43 -3.31
CA VAL A 233 -0.72 -1.67 -3.84
C VAL A 233 0.32 -2.40 -4.69
N PHE A 234 0.53 -3.68 -4.47
CA PHE A 234 1.42 -4.48 -5.30
C PHE A 234 0.92 -4.55 -6.76
N GLU A 235 1.85 -4.60 -7.71
CA GLU A 235 1.56 -4.65 -9.15
C GLU A 235 0.53 -5.74 -9.52
N LYS A 236 0.65 -6.92 -8.90
CA LYS A 236 -0.28 -8.06 -9.12
C LYS A 236 -1.73 -7.77 -8.71
N ASP A 237 -1.93 -6.90 -7.71
CA ASP A 237 -3.24 -6.57 -7.14
C ASP A 237 -3.79 -5.24 -7.69
N LEU A 238 -2.96 -4.47 -8.39
CA LEU A 238 -3.32 -3.13 -8.89
C LEU A 238 -4.50 -3.16 -9.89
N ALA A 239 -4.60 -4.22 -10.69
CA ALA A 239 -5.71 -4.40 -11.63
C ALA A 239 -7.07 -4.58 -10.94
N LEU A 240 -7.07 -4.93 -9.66
CA LEU A 240 -8.26 -5.13 -8.84
C LEU A 240 -8.77 -3.84 -8.19
N VAL A 241 -7.95 -2.79 -8.17
CA VAL A 241 -8.29 -1.49 -7.56
C VAL A 241 -8.71 -0.50 -8.63
N ARG A 242 -9.81 0.22 -8.38
CA ARG A 242 -10.37 1.20 -9.33
C ARG A 242 -10.70 2.51 -8.63
N VAL A 243 -10.59 3.60 -9.37
CA VAL A 243 -11.08 4.92 -8.91
C VAL A 243 -12.59 4.83 -8.69
N GLY A 244 -13.06 5.39 -7.56
CA GLY A 244 -14.45 5.31 -7.12
C GLY A 244 -14.77 4.06 -6.26
N GLN A 245 -13.82 3.14 -6.09
CA GLN A 245 -14.01 1.97 -5.25
C GLN A 245 -14.00 2.35 -3.77
N HIS A 246 -14.94 1.77 -3.01
CA HIS A 246 -14.98 1.90 -1.56
C HIS A 246 -13.94 1.00 -0.90
N ALA A 247 -13.37 1.49 0.19
CA ALA A 247 -12.43 0.75 1.01
C ALA A 247 -12.67 1.06 2.48
N ARG A 248 -12.39 0.08 3.34
CA ARG A 248 -12.37 0.29 4.78
C ARG A 248 -10.95 0.64 5.22
N VAL A 249 -10.83 1.76 5.93
CA VAL A 249 -9.56 2.24 6.48
C VAL A 249 -9.57 2.06 7.99
N SER A 250 -8.64 1.27 8.50
CA SER A 250 -8.39 1.12 9.93
C SER A 250 -7.05 1.77 10.29
N LEU A 251 -7.00 2.42 11.45
CA LEU A 251 -5.81 3.13 11.92
C LEU A 251 -5.27 2.45 13.18
N GLU A 252 -3.96 2.19 13.21
CA GLU A 252 -3.31 1.60 14.38
C GLU A 252 -3.43 2.49 15.62
N ALA A 253 -3.43 3.81 15.45
CA ALA A 253 -3.60 4.78 16.53
C ALA A 253 -5.00 4.74 17.19
N TYR A 254 -6.00 4.15 16.54
CA TYR A 254 -7.38 4.04 17.01
C TYR A 254 -7.92 2.62 16.80
N PRO A 255 -7.49 1.65 17.61
CA PRO A 255 -7.90 0.25 17.47
C PRO A 255 -9.43 0.10 17.53
N GLY A 256 -9.98 -0.70 16.60
CA GLY A 256 -11.43 -0.92 16.50
C GLY A 256 -12.22 0.19 15.79
N THR A 257 -11.56 1.28 15.37
CA THR A 257 -12.18 2.31 14.54
C THR A 257 -11.91 2.03 13.07
N THR A 258 -12.96 1.79 12.31
CA THR A 258 -12.92 1.64 10.85
C THR A 258 -13.67 2.80 10.21
N VAL A 259 -13.11 3.40 9.18
CA VAL A 259 -13.68 4.52 8.45
C VAL A 259 -13.79 4.15 6.99
N ASP A 260 -14.94 4.43 6.39
CA ASP A 260 -15.13 4.24 4.96
C ASP A 260 -14.47 5.37 4.18
N ALA A 261 -13.72 4.99 3.16
CA ALA A 261 -13.04 5.90 2.26
C ALA A 261 -13.23 5.47 0.81
N VAL A 262 -12.99 6.39 -0.12
CA VAL A 262 -13.14 6.13 -1.55
C VAL A 262 -11.81 6.39 -2.24
N VAL A 263 -11.42 5.50 -3.16
CA VAL A 263 -10.25 5.70 -4.02
C VAL A 263 -10.51 6.88 -4.95
N THR A 264 -9.79 7.97 -4.77
CA THR A 264 -9.93 9.18 -5.59
C THR A 264 -8.92 9.23 -6.72
N TYR A 265 -7.78 8.58 -6.55
CA TYR A 265 -6.72 8.62 -7.54
C TYR A 265 -5.83 7.38 -7.48
N ILE A 266 -5.35 6.94 -8.65
CA ILE A 266 -4.32 5.91 -8.80
C ILE A 266 -3.18 6.55 -9.59
N HIS A 267 -1.97 6.55 -9.00
CA HIS A 267 -0.81 7.12 -9.67
C HIS A 267 -0.45 6.32 -10.94
N PRO A 268 -0.11 7.01 -12.04
CA PRO A 268 0.17 6.34 -13.32
C PRO A 268 1.56 5.67 -13.37
N THR A 269 2.35 5.81 -12.31
CA THR A 269 3.71 5.28 -12.21
C THR A 269 3.84 4.27 -11.08
N LEU A 270 4.66 3.24 -11.31
CA LEU A 270 5.03 2.27 -10.28
C LEU A 270 6.37 2.65 -9.64
N SER A 271 6.50 2.37 -8.35
CA SER A 271 7.78 2.38 -7.67
C SER A 271 8.62 1.19 -8.16
N LEU A 272 9.77 1.48 -8.78
CA LEU A 272 10.67 0.43 -9.26
C LEU A 272 11.33 -0.37 -8.13
N GLN A 273 11.44 0.23 -6.94
CA GLN A 273 12.07 -0.41 -5.78
C GLN A 273 11.15 -1.43 -5.11
N THR A 274 9.87 -1.06 -4.92
CA THR A 274 8.88 -1.89 -4.20
C THR A 274 7.95 -2.64 -5.14
N ARG A 275 7.92 -2.30 -6.44
CA ARG A 275 6.97 -2.77 -7.44
C ARG A 275 5.51 -2.56 -7.00
N THR A 276 5.26 -1.38 -6.42
CA THR A 276 3.93 -0.98 -5.95
C THR A 276 3.41 0.21 -6.77
N GLY A 277 2.11 0.25 -6.97
CA GLY A 277 1.36 1.41 -7.45
C GLY A 277 0.82 2.19 -6.26
N ARG A 278 0.98 3.51 -6.28
CA ARG A 278 0.42 4.36 -5.24
C ARG A 278 -1.03 4.68 -5.55
N ILE A 279 -1.88 4.50 -4.56
CA ILE A 279 -3.29 4.88 -4.60
C ILE A 279 -3.57 5.94 -3.55
N ARG A 280 -4.56 6.78 -3.79
CA ARG A 280 -4.98 7.82 -2.87
C ARG A 280 -6.47 7.69 -2.57
N LEU A 281 -6.78 7.70 -1.29
CA LEU A 281 -8.14 7.77 -0.77
C LEU A 281 -8.33 9.09 -0.04
N GLU A 282 -9.55 9.58 -0.02
CA GLU A 282 -9.91 10.78 0.72
C GLU A 282 -10.67 10.41 1.99
N LEU A 283 -10.30 11.05 3.10
CA LEU A 283 -10.87 10.80 4.41
C LEU A 283 -11.31 12.12 5.07
N ALA A 284 -12.56 12.19 5.49
CA ALA A 284 -13.06 13.32 6.27
C ALA A 284 -12.45 13.32 7.68
N ASN A 285 -12.00 14.48 8.15
CA ASN A 285 -11.32 14.64 9.44
C ASN A 285 -11.80 15.89 10.20
N PRO A 286 -13.10 16.02 10.49
CA PRO A 286 -13.65 17.22 11.11
C PRO A 286 -13.08 17.50 12.50
N ASP A 287 -12.75 16.46 13.25
CA ASP A 287 -12.21 16.57 14.61
C ASP A 287 -10.68 16.65 14.65
N LEU A 288 -10.01 16.72 13.49
CA LEU A 288 -8.54 16.73 13.34
C LEU A 288 -7.82 15.55 14.06
N ARG A 289 -8.53 14.42 14.19
CA ARG A 289 -8.00 13.21 14.86
C ARG A 289 -6.96 12.51 14.01
N PHE A 290 -7.15 12.49 12.71
CA PHE A 290 -6.25 11.84 11.76
C PHE A 290 -5.14 12.81 11.41
N LYS A 291 -3.92 12.47 11.84
CA LYS A 291 -2.75 13.34 11.67
C LYS A 291 -1.88 12.82 10.54
N PRO A 292 -1.35 13.69 9.67
CA PRO A 292 -0.31 13.31 8.72
C PRO A 292 0.82 12.53 9.40
N GLY A 293 1.27 11.44 8.75
CA GLY A 293 2.27 10.53 9.28
C GLY A 293 1.71 9.32 10.04
N MET A 294 0.40 9.25 10.33
CA MET A 294 -0.20 8.05 10.91
C MET A 294 -0.27 6.91 9.90
N TYR A 295 -0.04 5.68 10.36
CA TYR A 295 -0.22 4.48 9.56
C TYR A 295 -1.68 4.04 9.52
N ALA A 296 -2.08 3.56 8.37
CA ALA A 296 -3.42 3.05 8.10
C ALA A 296 -3.34 1.72 7.36
N THR A 297 -4.29 0.83 7.62
CA THR A 297 -4.55 -0.35 6.81
C THR A 297 -5.81 -0.12 5.99
N ILE A 298 -5.70 -0.31 4.69
CA ILE A 298 -6.77 -0.15 3.71
C ILE A 298 -7.21 -1.53 3.27
N GLU A 299 -8.48 -1.85 3.38
CA GLU A 299 -9.06 -3.11 2.96
C GLU A 299 -10.08 -2.87 1.84
N PHE A 300 -9.82 -3.49 0.70
CA PHE A 300 -10.72 -3.48 -0.45
C PHE A 300 -11.45 -4.81 -0.52
N GLU A 301 -12.76 -4.77 -0.58
CA GLU A 301 -13.56 -5.91 -1.01
C GLU A 301 -13.56 -5.94 -2.53
N VAL A 302 -12.94 -6.96 -3.07
CA VAL A 302 -12.89 -7.17 -4.52
C VAL A 302 -13.77 -8.34 -4.84
N PRO A 303 -14.93 -8.13 -5.48
CA PRO A 303 -15.73 -9.25 -5.97
C PRO A 303 -14.93 -9.93 -7.09
N VAL A 304 -14.48 -11.14 -6.85
CA VAL A 304 -13.98 -12.00 -7.91
C VAL A 304 -15.22 -12.47 -8.67
N HIS A 305 -15.48 -11.93 -9.84
CA HIS A 305 -16.71 -12.05 -10.63
C HIS A 305 -16.94 -13.47 -11.19
N ARG A 306 -16.63 -14.53 -10.44
CA ARG A 306 -16.97 -15.89 -10.81
C ARG A 306 -17.77 -16.51 -9.68
N GLU A 307 -19.01 -16.85 -9.98
CA GLU A 307 -19.75 -17.83 -9.20
C GLU A 307 -19.13 -19.20 -9.44
N GLY A 308 -18.69 -19.84 -8.40
CA GLY A 308 -18.03 -21.12 -8.48
C GLY A 308 -18.13 -21.89 -7.16
N VAL A 309 -17.75 -23.15 -7.21
CA VAL A 309 -17.60 -23.95 -6.00
C VAL A 309 -16.30 -23.57 -5.32
N HIS A 310 -16.35 -23.21 -4.06
CA HIS A 310 -15.15 -22.88 -3.30
C HIS A 310 -15.09 -23.62 -1.96
N VAL A 311 -13.87 -23.87 -1.52
CA VAL A 311 -13.54 -24.52 -0.26
C VAL A 311 -12.40 -23.77 0.44
N PRO A 312 -12.19 -23.95 1.75
CA PRO A 312 -10.99 -23.42 2.41
C PRO A 312 -9.72 -23.93 1.72
N ARG A 313 -8.73 -23.06 1.56
CA ARG A 313 -7.43 -23.42 0.91
C ARG A 313 -6.75 -24.61 1.61
N THR A 314 -6.94 -24.71 2.92
CA THR A 314 -6.41 -25.82 3.75
C THR A 314 -7.04 -27.15 3.43
N ALA A 315 -8.19 -27.20 2.72
CA ALA A 315 -8.84 -28.41 2.28
C ALA A 315 -8.20 -29.04 1.03
N VAL A 316 -7.45 -28.27 0.26
CA VAL A 316 -6.81 -28.71 -0.99
C VAL A 316 -5.36 -29.08 -0.72
N LEU A 317 -5.04 -30.35 -0.95
CA LEU A 317 -3.68 -30.88 -0.92
C LEU A 317 -3.10 -30.89 -2.33
N THR A 318 -1.98 -30.25 -2.52
CA THR A 318 -1.26 -30.25 -3.79
C THR A 318 -0.01 -31.13 -3.63
N THR A 319 0.00 -32.28 -4.30
CA THR A 319 1.13 -33.24 -4.33
C THR A 319 1.72 -33.22 -5.74
N GLY A 320 2.82 -32.50 -5.91
CA GLY A 320 3.48 -32.37 -7.23
C GLY A 320 2.53 -31.80 -8.30
N GLU A 321 2.09 -32.67 -9.24
CA GLU A 321 1.23 -32.25 -10.38
C GLU A 321 -0.28 -32.42 -10.10
N ARG A 322 -0.69 -32.95 -8.96
CA ARG A 322 -2.10 -33.26 -8.66
C ARG A 322 -2.58 -32.51 -7.42
N SER A 323 -3.79 -31.96 -7.52
CA SER A 323 -4.52 -31.41 -6.39
C SER A 323 -5.65 -32.37 -6.00
N ILE A 324 -5.76 -32.70 -4.71
CA ILE A 324 -6.76 -33.60 -4.17
C ILE A 324 -7.49 -32.97 -2.99
N VAL A 325 -8.75 -33.34 -2.81
CA VAL A 325 -9.55 -33.06 -1.62
C VAL A 325 -10.06 -34.35 -1.04
N PHE A 326 -10.29 -34.43 0.27
CA PHE A 326 -10.94 -35.56 0.90
C PHE A 326 -12.40 -35.22 1.11
N VAL A 327 -13.28 -35.92 0.35
CA VAL A 327 -14.73 -35.76 0.44
C VAL A 327 -15.27 -36.73 1.45
N ARG A 328 -16.11 -36.26 2.36
CA ARG A 328 -16.80 -37.11 3.35
C ARG A 328 -18.10 -37.63 2.77
N SER A 329 -18.21 -38.96 2.66
CA SER A 329 -19.44 -39.64 2.27
C SER A 329 -20.42 -39.73 3.45
N ALA A 330 -21.69 -40.01 3.18
CA ALA A 330 -22.74 -40.10 4.20
C ALA A 330 -22.48 -41.21 5.26
N ASP A 331 -21.69 -42.25 4.92
CA ASP A 331 -21.25 -43.32 5.81
C ASP A 331 -20.02 -42.97 6.66
N GLY A 332 -19.53 -41.70 6.60
CA GLY A 332 -18.36 -41.25 7.31
C GLY A 332 -17.00 -41.57 6.64
N THR A 333 -17.04 -42.24 5.48
CA THR A 333 -15.82 -42.57 4.74
C THR A 333 -15.24 -41.32 4.06
N LEU A 334 -13.92 -41.09 4.21
CA LEU A 334 -13.18 -40.04 3.53
C LEU A 334 -12.63 -40.60 2.20
N GLN A 335 -13.11 -40.05 1.10
CA GLN A 335 -12.70 -40.44 -0.24
C GLN A 335 -11.78 -39.37 -0.83
N PRO A 336 -10.56 -39.71 -1.19
CA PRO A 336 -9.68 -38.80 -1.92
C PRO A 336 -10.21 -38.61 -3.34
N ARG A 337 -10.35 -37.34 -3.74
CA ARG A 337 -10.83 -36.96 -5.07
C ARG A 337 -9.92 -35.96 -5.71
N ALA A 338 -9.51 -36.24 -6.94
CA ALA A 338 -8.75 -35.27 -7.73
C ALA A 338 -9.63 -34.08 -8.10
N VAL A 339 -9.10 -32.88 -7.92
CA VAL A 339 -9.78 -31.62 -8.24
C VAL A 339 -8.90 -30.72 -9.08
N THR A 340 -9.53 -29.83 -9.84
CA THR A 340 -8.83 -28.78 -10.56
C THR A 340 -9.04 -27.47 -9.79
N PRO A 341 -8.04 -26.97 -9.06
CA PRO A 341 -8.15 -25.69 -8.37
C PRO A 341 -8.16 -24.56 -9.39
N GLY A 342 -8.96 -23.53 -9.11
CA GLY A 342 -9.04 -22.29 -9.84
C GLY A 342 -8.35 -21.15 -9.09
N LEU A 343 -9.03 -20.01 -9.02
CA LEU A 343 -8.53 -18.82 -8.36
C LEU A 343 -8.56 -18.95 -6.83
N ALA A 344 -7.49 -18.54 -6.18
CA ALA A 344 -7.44 -18.45 -4.72
C ALA A 344 -7.73 -17.00 -4.29
N ALA A 345 -8.66 -16.85 -3.33
CA ALA A 345 -9.05 -15.55 -2.80
C ALA A 345 -9.18 -15.65 -1.27
N GLY A 346 -8.35 -14.88 -0.56
CA GLY A 346 -8.30 -14.93 0.90
C GLY A 346 -8.02 -16.34 1.43
N GLU A 347 -8.91 -16.81 2.29
CA GLU A 347 -8.83 -18.17 2.90
C GLU A 347 -9.47 -19.27 2.03
N HIS A 348 -10.12 -18.90 0.91
CA HIS A 348 -10.82 -19.85 0.04
C HIS A 348 -10.11 -20.03 -1.31
N ILE A 349 -10.41 -21.16 -1.96
CA ILE A 349 -9.95 -21.48 -3.31
C ILE A 349 -11.11 -22.03 -4.12
N GLU A 350 -11.24 -21.54 -5.34
CA GLU A 350 -12.20 -22.05 -6.32
C GLU A 350 -11.83 -23.46 -6.76
N ILE A 351 -12.83 -24.32 -6.93
CA ILE A 351 -12.68 -25.64 -7.53
C ILE A 351 -13.44 -25.64 -8.86
N VAL A 352 -12.70 -25.60 -9.94
CA VAL A 352 -13.24 -25.55 -11.30
C VAL A 352 -13.87 -26.89 -11.70
N ALA A 353 -13.30 -28.01 -11.23
CA ALA A 353 -13.80 -29.35 -11.53
C ALA A 353 -13.45 -30.31 -10.40
N GLY A 354 -14.29 -31.36 -10.24
CA GLY A 354 -14.05 -32.48 -9.31
C GLY A 354 -14.82 -32.38 -7.99
N LEU A 355 -15.55 -31.30 -7.71
CA LEU A 355 -16.33 -31.11 -6.50
C LEU A 355 -17.69 -30.51 -6.81
N ALA A 356 -18.74 -30.99 -6.18
CA ALA A 356 -20.09 -30.44 -6.31
C ALA A 356 -20.47 -29.56 -5.12
N PRO A 357 -21.34 -28.55 -5.32
CA PRO A 357 -21.88 -27.76 -4.23
C PRO A 357 -22.56 -28.64 -3.17
N GLY A 358 -22.36 -28.30 -1.89
CA GLY A 358 -22.95 -29.04 -0.77
C GLY A 358 -22.17 -30.27 -0.31
N GLU A 359 -21.13 -30.69 -1.04
CA GLU A 359 -20.26 -31.78 -0.57
C GLU A 359 -19.43 -31.35 0.63
N VAL A 360 -19.27 -32.25 1.59
CA VAL A 360 -18.47 -31.97 2.80
C VAL A 360 -17.04 -32.42 2.57
N VAL A 361 -16.10 -31.55 2.79
CA VAL A 361 -14.65 -31.81 2.64
C VAL A 361 -13.91 -31.63 3.96
N VAL A 362 -12.77 -32.30 4.08
CA VAL A 362 -11.85 -32.08 5.21
C VAL A 362 -11.21 -30.74 5.07
N ALA A 363 -11.45 -29.83 6.00
CA ALA A 363 -10.92 -28.45 5.96
C ALA A 363 -9.48 -28.32 6.49
N SER A 364 -9.05 -29.22 7.39
CA SER A 364 -7.70 -29.23 7.98
C SER A 364 -6.81 -30.28 7.35
N ALA A 365 -6.63 -30.22 6.03
CA ALA A 365 -5.83 -31.23 5.31
C ALA A 365 -4.31 -31.14 5.58
N SER A 366 -3.84 -30.09 6.25
CA SER A 366 -2.42 -29.94 6.65
C SER A 366 -1.90 -31.12 7.51
N PHE A 367 -2.76 -31.77 8.25
CA PHE A 367 -2.41 -32.99 9.02
C PHE A 367 -2.10 -34.20 8.13
N LEU A 368 -2.72 -34.27 6.92
CA LEU A 368 -2.53 -35.39 6.00
C LEU A 368 -1.20 -35.35 5.24
N VAL A 369 -0.56 -34.20 5.13
CA VAL A 369 0.77 -34.07 4.50
C VAL A 369 1.87 -34.61 5.42
N ASP A 370 1.76 -34.40 6.73
CA ASP A 370 2.66 -35.03 7.72
C ASP A 370 2.36 -36.52 7.87
N ALA A 371 1.10 -36.94 7.62
CA ALA A 371 0.70 -38.34 7.67
C ALA A 371 1.11 -39.12 6.40
N GLU A 372 1.34 -38.49 5.24
CA GLU A 372 1.79 -39.20 4.03
C GLU A 372 3.21 -39.73 4.19
N ALA A 373 4.07 -39.06 4.98
CA ALA A 373 5.37 -39.63 5.40
C ALA A 373 5.23 -40.73 6.44
N ASN A 374 4.14 -40.75 7.23
CA ASN A 374 3.90 -41.74 8.30
C ASN A 374 2.60 -42.52 8.15
N LEU A 375 1.79 -42.28 7.11
CA LEU A 375 0.47 -42.90 6.93
C LEU A 375 0.58 -44.45 6.73
N GLY A 376 1.63 -44.90 6.08
CA GLY A 376 1.94 -46.33 5.98
C GLY A 376 2.15 -46.95 7.37
N ALA A 377 2.97 -46.34 8.21
CA ALA A 377 3.29 -46.81 9.55
C ALA A 377 2.11 -46.64 10.54
N ALA A 378 1.32 -45.55 10.42
CA ALA A 378 0.16 -45.33 11.30
C ALA A 378 -1.03 -46.21 10.96
N LEU A 379 -1.27 -46.53 9.68
CA LEU A 379 -2.30 -47.46 9.25
C LEU A 379 -1.95 -48.91 9.60
N GLU A 380 -0.68 -49.30 9.54
CA GLU A 380 -0.21 -50.60 10.04
C GLU A 380 -0.34 -50.70 11.56
N ALA A 381 -0.02 -49.65 12.31
CA ALA A 381 -0.20 -49.63 13.77
C ALA A 381 -1.67 -49.64 14.23
N MET A 382 -2.58 -49.03 13.47
CA MET A 382 -4.02 -49.05 13.77
C MET A 382 -4.69 -50.36 13.32
N GLY A 383 -4.22 -51.01 12.26
CA GLY A 383 -4.67 -52.34 11.83
C GLY A 383 -4.19 -53.47 12.73
N ALA A 384 -3.05 -53.33 13.38
CA ALA A 384 -2.49 -54.33 14.32
C ALA A 384 -3.17 -54.29 15.70
N ALA A 385 -3.85 -53.21 16.06
CA ALA A 385 -4.53 -53.08 17.36
C ALA A 385 -5.87 -53.85 17.42
N ASP A 386 -6.44 -54.28 16.30
CA ASP A 386 -7.75 -54.95 16.24
C ASP A 386 -7.65 -56.49 16.19
N THR A 387 -6.41 -57.05 16.22
CA THR A 387 -6.18 -58.53 16.15
C THR A 387 -5.67 -59.14 17.45
N SER A 388 -5.56 -58.41 18.57
CA SER A 388 -5.22 -58.98 19.88
C SER A 388 -6.47 -59.22 20.73
N ALA A 389 -7.22 -60.26 20.43
CA ALA A 389 -8.16 -60.90 21.39
C ALA A 389 -7.37 -61.56 22.51
N PRO A 390 -7.75 -61.40 23.77
CA PRO A 390 -7.04 -62.04 24.88
C PRO A 390 -7.23 -63.54 24.90
N ALA A 391 -6.13 -64.33 24.80
CA ALA A 391 -6.13 -65.73 25.05
C ALA A 391 -6.39 -66.05 26.54
N ALA A 392 -7.36 -66.89 26.81
CA ALA A 392 -7.75 -67.39 28.13
C ALA A 392 -6.59 -68.09 28.86
N PRO A 393 -6.50 -68.05 30.19
CA PRO A 393 -5.45 -68.71 30.94
C PRO A 393 -5.76 -70.18 31.08
N GLY A 394 -4.95 -71.05 30.46
CA GLY A 394 -4.97 -72.52 30.63
C GLY A 394 -4.25 -72.89 31.91
N ALA A 395 -4.88 -73.87 32.58
CA ALA A 395 -4.68 -74.37 33.90
C ALA A 395 -3.33 -75.07 34.18
N ALA A 396 -3.01 -75.03 35.42
CA ALA A 396 -1.90 -75.66 36.15
C ALA A 396 -1.63 -77.15 35.88
N GLY A 397 -0.35 -77.53 35.92
CA GLY A 397 0.13 -78.85 36.07
C GLY A 397 1.34 -78.92 36.98
N HIS A 398 1.14 -79.39 38.20
CA HIS A 398 2.18 -79.79 39.14
C HIS A 398 3.00 -80.98 38.67
N ALA A 399 4.25 -81.01 38.98
CA ALA A 399 5.10 -82.10 39.51
C ALA A 399 6.56 -81.63 39.33
N GLY A 400 7.40 -81.52 40.35
CA GLY A 400 7.82 -82.55 41.27
C GLY A 400 9.28 -82.92 41.01
N HIS A 401 10.07 -82.55 42.02
CA HIS A 401 11.46 -82.81 42.38
C HIS A 401 12.40 -81.62 42.34
#